data_368759b9cf1b6922352533837def12eb
#
_entry.id   368759b9cf1b6922352533837def12eb
#
_cell.length_a   1.000
_cell.length_b   1.000
_cell.length_c   1.000
_cell.angle_alpha   90.00
_cell.angle_beta   90.00
_cell.angle_gamma   90.00
#
_symmetry.space_group_name_H-M   'P 1'
#
loop_
_entity.id
_entity.type
_entity.pdbx_description
1 polymer ?
#
loop_
_entity_poly.entity_id
_entity_poly.type
_entity_poly.pdbx_seq_one_letter_code
_entity_poly.pdbx_strand_id
1 'polypeptide(L)'
;NPELAEKAERIAVIGGGVVGAETAYYLAYEMNKPVTVVEMDKFIMNHTCTANRGHIIHYLEEKGVELLNCTKLVKVETDGVVLSKNYHKNVPDPYNTWAPILPENIINPMEKKVKPQYKELKVKCDLVVLATGVSSDNELYYELLKTHAAPEIFNVGDSFKGAKVFEAVRSAYRKARTI
;
A
#
# COMPACT_ATOMS: atom_id res chain seq x y z
N ASN A 1 8.63 -13.54 8.06
CA ASN A 1 8.88 -14.90 8.55
C ASN A 1 8.11 -15.90 7.68
N PRO A 2 8.77 -16.58 6.69
CA PRO A 2 8.12 -17.51 5.76
C PRO A 2 7.41 -18.67 6.46
N GLU A 3 7.96 -19.16 7.55
CA GLU A 3 7.40 -20.29 8.29
C GLU A 3 6.00 -20.02 8.87
N LEU A 4 5.68 -18.76 9.20
CA LEU A 4 4.34 -18.38 9.63
C LEU A 4 3.36 -18.45 8.46
N ALA A 5 3.77 -18.02 7.27
CA ALA A 5 2.95 -18.09 6.07
C ALA A 5 2.72 -19.54 5.62
N GLU A 6 3.72 -20.41 5.76
CA GLU A 6 3.58 -21.84 5.46
C GLU A 6 2.49 -22.52 6.32
N LYS A 7 2.43 -22.18 7.61
CA LYS A 7 1.47 -22.75 8.57
C LYS A 7 0.08 -22.14 8.45
N ALA A 8 -0.03 -20.93 7.93
CA ALA A 8 -1.30 -20.21 7.82
C ALA A 8 -2.25 -20.88 6.80
N GLU A 9 -3.53 -20.94 7.14
CA GLU A 9 -4.58 -21.41 6.24
C GLU A 9 -5.20 -20.27 5.45
N ARG A 10 -5.34 -19.08 6.06
CA ARG A 10 -5.92 -17.86 5.45
C ARG A 10 -5.17 -16.63 5.91
N ILE A 11 -4.80 -15.79 4.98
CA ILE A 11 -3.93 -14.65 5.22
C ILE A 11 -4.65 -13.36 4.86
N ALA A 12 -4.64 -12.38 5.78
CA ALA A 12 -5.06 -11.01 5.50
C ALA A 12 -3.83 -10.11 5.32
N VAL A 13 -3.70 -9.46 4.18
CA VAL A 13 -2.66 -8.45 3.90
C VAL A 13 -3.27 -7.07 4.05
N ILE A 14 -2.80 -6.29 5.02
CA ILE A 14 -3.27 -4.95 5.31
C ILE A 14 -2.37 -3.92 4.65
N GLY A 15 -2.93 -3.22 3.67
CA GLY A 15 -2.25 -2.31 2.76
C GLY A 15 -2.14 -2.92 1.36
N GLY A 16 -2.86 -2.34 0.40
CA GLY A 16 -2.88 -2.75 -1.00
C GLY A 16 -1.95 -1.89 -1.88
N GLY A 17 -0.92 -1.28 -1.31
CA GLY A 17 0.17 -0.64 -2.05
C GLY A 17 1.01 -1.67 -2.81
N VAL A 18 2.13 -1.24 -3.42
CA VAL A 18 3.01 -2.13 -4.19
C VAL A 18 3.48 -3.31 -3.37
N VAL A 19 4.02 -3.05 -2.17
CA VAL A 19 4.55 -4.10 -1.28
C VAL A 19 3.48 -5.09 -0.88
N GLY A 20 2.28 -4.61 -0.50
CA GLY A 20 1.18 -5.49 -0.10
C GLY A 20 0.65 -6.33 -1.25
N ALA A 21 0.51 -5.74 -2.45
CA ALA A 21 0.05 -6.47 -3.64
C ALA A 21 1.07 -7.52 -4.10
N GLU A 22 2.38 -7.20 -4.10
CA GLU A 22 3.46 -8.15 -4.42
C GLU A 22 3.55 -9.26 -3.36
N THR A 23 3.36 -8.92 -2.08
CA THR A 23 3.29 -9.93 -1.00
C THR A 23 2.09 -10.85 -1.19
N ALA A 24 0.91 -10.29 -1.50
CA ALA A 24 -0.29 -11.09 -1.77
C ALA A 24 -0.10 -11.99 -3.00
N TYR A 25 0.54 -11.49 -4.06
CA TYR A 25 0.91 -12.29 -5.22
C TYR A 25 1.81 -13.47 -4.82
N TYR A 26 2.89 -13.23 -4.07
CA TYR A 26 3.77 -14.29 -3.60
C TYR A 26 3.02 -15.35 -2.77
N LEU A 27 2.20 -14.92 -1.83
CA LEU A 27 1.44 -15.82 -0.96
C LEU A 27 0.39 -16.65 -1.74
N ALA A 28 -0.30 -16.03 -2.70
CA ALA A 28 -1.35 -16.69 -3.46
C ALA A 28 -0.79 -17.52 -4.63
N TYR A 29 0.22 -17.02 -5.33
CA TYR A 29 0.74 -17.65 -6.54
C TYR A 29 1.80 -18.69 -6.24
N GLU A 30 2.81 -18.35 -5.43
CA GLU A 30 3.93 -19.23 -5.12
C GLU A 30 3.60 -20.20 -3.98
N MET A 31 2.89 -19.73 -2.94
CA MET A 31 2.57 -20.54 -1.77
C MET A 31 1.16 -21.14 -1.83
N ASN A 32 0.36 -20.81 -2.84
CA ASN A 32 -1.02 -21.27 -3.04
C ASN A 32 -1.92 -21.08 -1.82
N LYS A 33 -1.80 -19.92 -1.14
CA LYS A 33 -2.58 -19.57 0.05
C LYS A 33 -3.81 -18.72 -0.31
N PRO A 34 -4.95 -18.92 0.35
CA PRO A 34 -6.07 -18.00 0.31
C PRO A 34 -5.69 -16.66 0.94
N VAL A 35 -5.80 -15.57 0.18
CA VAL A 35 -5.37 -14.23 0.60
C VAL A 35 -6.51 -13.23 0.43
N THR A 36 -6.69 -12.35 1.40
CA THR A 36 -7.53 -11.15 1.32
C THR A 36 -6.63 -9.93 1.47
N VAL A 37 -6.69 -8.99 0.52
CA VAL A 37 -5.97 -7.70 0.57
C VAL A 37 -6.94 -6.61 1.00
N VAL A 38 -6.56 -5.85 2.02
CA VAL A 38 -7.36 -4.74 2.58
C VAL A 38 -6.67 -3.42 2.28
N GLU A 39 -7.34 -2.52 1.55
CA GLU A 39 -6.80 -1.22 1.17
C GLU A 39 -7.79 -0.09 1.53
N MET A 40 -7.28 0.93 2.20
CA MET A 40 -8.11 2.07 2.61
C MET A 40 -8.41 3.03 1.46
N ASP A 41 -7.55 3.07 0.46
CA ASP A 41 -7.72 3.89 -0.74
C ASP A 41 -8.71 3.27 -1.73
N LYS A 42 -9.07 4.05 -2.75
CA LYS A 42 -9.99 3.61 -3.82
C LYS A 42 -9.37 2.56 -4.73
N PHE A 43 -8.06 2.58 -4.90
CA PHE A 43 -7.35 1.75 -5.87
C PHE A 43 -6.24 0.95 -5.20
N ILE A 44 -6.20 -0.33 -5.51
CA ILE A 44 -5.05 -1.18 -5.20
C ILE A 44 -3.87 -0.72 -6.07
N MET A 45 -2.64 -0.72 -5.51
CA MET A 45 -1.42 -0.24 -6.17
C MET A 45 -1.54 1.18 -6.71
N ASN A 46 -2.18 2.07 -5.92
CA ASN A 46 -2.26 3.48 -6.26
C ASN A 46 -0.85 4.07 -6.47
N HIS A 47 -0.72 5.07 -7.37
CA HIS A 47 0.55 5.72 -7.71
C HIS A 47 1.63 4.78 -8.31
N THR A 48 1.21 3.65 -8.90
CA THR A 48 2.10 2.72 -9.59
C THR A 48 1.90 2.82 -11.11
N CYS A 49 2.94 2.47 -11.86
CA CYS A 49 2.84 2.34 -13.32
C CYS A 49 1.67 1.42 -13.69
N THR A 50 0.82 1.87 -14.62
CA THR A 50 -0.41 1.18 -15.02
C THR A 50 -0.15 -0.23 -15.54
N ALA A 51 0.96 -0.45 -16.24
CA ALA A 51 1.34 -1.77 -16.73
C ALA A 51 1.62 -2.76 -15.58
N ASN A 52 2.42 -2.35 -14.59
CA ASN A 52 2.72 -3.20 -13.42
C ASN A 52 1.46 -3.46 -12.59
N ARG A 53 0.63 -2.43 -12.41
CA ARG A 53 -0.65 -2.55 -11.71
C ARG A 53 -1.56 -3.55 -12.41
N GLY A 54 -1.74 -3.41 -13.73
CA GLY A 54 -2.58 -4.29 -14.52
C GLY A 54 -2.13 -5.75 -14.45
N HIS A 55 -0.82 -5.97 -14.53
CA HIS A 55 -0.22 -7.29 -14.45
C HIS A 55 -0.48 -7.96 -13.08
N ILE A 56 -0.12 -7.30 -11.99
CA ILE A 56 -0.29 -7.86 -10.64
C ILE A 56 -1.77 -8.11 -10.32
N ILE A 57 -2.66 -7.14 -10.58
CA ILE A 57 -4.09 -7.30 -10.29
C ILE A 57 -4.70 -8.46 -11.08
N HIS A 58 -4.32 -8.63 -12.34
CA HIS A 58 -4.78 -9.77 -13.16
C HIS A 58 -4.43 -11.11 -12.50
N TYR A 59 -3.20 -11.28 -12.03
CA TYR A 59 -2.82 -12.54 -11.37
C TYR A 59 -3.46 -12.72 -10.00
N LEU A 60 -3.68 -11.64 -9.25
CA LEU A 60 -4.42 -11.70 -7.99
C LEU A 60 -5.86 -12.16 -8.23
N GLU A 61 -6.52 -11.63 -9.27
CA GLU A 61 -7.86 -12.04 -9.69
C GLU A 61 -7.91 -13.51 -10.13
N GLU A 62 -6.96 -13.93 -10.98
CA GLU A 62 -6.83 -15.32 -11.45
C GLU A 62 -6.70 -16.32 -10.29
N LYS A 63 -5.96 -15.95 -9.24
CA LYS A 63 -5.78 -16.77 -8.04
C LYS A 63 -6.92 -16.62 -7.02
N GLY A 64 -7.95 -15.86 -7.33
CA GLY A 64 -9.08 -15.65 -6.44
C GLY A 64 -8.75 -14.88 -5.16
N VAL A 65 -7.71 -14.05 -5.18
CA VAL A 65 -7.38 -13.16 -4.07
C VAL A 65 -8.49 -12.14 -3.91
N GLU A 66 -9.08 -12.04 -2.73
CA GLU A 66 -10.11 -11.04 -2.44
C GLU A 66 -9.47 -9.66 -2.24
N LEU A 67 -9.86 -8.69 -3.07
CA LEU A 67 -9.41 -7.31 -2.97
C LEU A 67 -10.49 -6.43 -2.35
N LEU A 68 -10.21 -5.85 -1.19
CA LEU A 68 -11.12 -4.99 -0.43
C LEU A 68 -10.60 -3.55 -0.40
N ASN A 69 -10.91 -2.77 -1.44
CA ASN A 69 -10.61 -1.33 -1.48
C ASN A 69 -11.62 -0.52 -0.67
N CYS A 70 -11.33 0.76 -0.43
CA CYS A 70 -12.13 1.65 0.43
C CYS A 70 -12.46 1.01 1.80
N THR A 71 -11.54 0.21 2.33
CA THR A 71 -11.73 -0.63 3.52
C THR A 71 -10.60 -0.42 4.51
N LYS A 72 -10.92 -0.11 5.77
CA LYS A 72 -9.95 0.14 6.83
C LYS A 72 -9.92 -0.99 7.83
N LEU A 73 -8.73 -1.38 8.29
CA LEU A 73 -8.58 -2.21 9.46
C LEU A 73 -9.04 -1.45 10.70
N VAL A 74 -9.91 -2.05 11.48
CA VAL A 74 -10.40 -1.51 12.77
C VAL A 74 -9.69 -2.23 13.92
N LYS A 75 -9.64 -3.57 13.85
CA LYS A 75 -9.13 -4.40 14.94
C LYS A 75 -8.66 -5.74 14.41
N VAL A 76 -7.63 -6.28 15.05
CA VAL A 76 -7.22 -7.69 14.89
C VAL A 76 -7.79 -8.49 16.06
N GLU A 77 -8.44 -9.59 15.76
CA GLU A 77 -8.98 -10.56 16.73
C GLU A 77 -8.25 -11.89 16.61
N THR A 78 -8.50 -12.82 17.52
CA THR A 78 -7.82 -14.12 17.55
C THR A 78 -8.15 -15.01 16.36
N ASP A 79 -9.30 -14.78 15.71
CA ASP A 79 -9.83 -15.58 14.61
C ASP A 79 -9.96 -14.80 13.29
N GLY A 80 -9.42 -13.57 13.24
CA GLY A 80 -9.48 -12.75 12.04
C GLY A 80 -9.33 -11.26 12.28
N VAL A 81 -9.85 -10.47 11.33
CA VAL A 81 -9.82 -9.02 11.37
C VAL A 81 -11.22 -8.41 11.27
N VAL A 82 -11.41 -7.33 11.99
CA VAL A 82 -12.61 -6.48 11.90
C VAL A 82 -12.25 -5.27 11.03
N LEU A 83 -13.03 -5.06 10.00
CA LEU A 83 -12.82 -4.04 8.97
C LEU A 83 -13.99 -3.07 8.94
N SER A 84 -13.74 -1.85 8.48
CA SER A 84 -14.76 -0.86 8.14
C SER A 84 -14.74 -0.67 6.62
N LYS A 85 -15.68 -1.32 5.91
CA LYS A 85 -15.79 -1.29 4.45
C LYS A 85 -16.81 -0.25 4.00
N ASN A 86 -16.44 0.54 2.98
CA ASN A 86 -17.35 1.47 2.35
C ASN A 86 -18.17 0.76 1.25
N TYR A 87 -19.50 0.76 1.38
CA TYR A 87 -20.43 0.14 0.44
C TYR A 87 -21.14 1.15 -0.47
N HIS A 88 -20.62 2.38 -0.58
CA HIS A 88 -21.22 3.35 -1.47
C HIS A 88 -21.15 2.87 -2.93
N LYS A 89 -22.21 3.10 -3.70
CA LYS A 89 -22.34 2.64 -5.11
C LYS A 89 -21.25 3.12 -6.07
N ASN A 90 -20.49 4.13 -5.70
CA ASN A 90 -19.38 4.69 -6.49
C ASN A 90 -18.02 4.16 -6.04
N VAL A 91 -17.97 3.23 -5.10
CA VAL A 91 -16.71 2.51 -4.81
C VAL A 91 -16.30 1.78 -6.08
N PRO A 92 -15.10 2.03 -6.63
CA PRO A 92 -14.68 1.38 -7.85
C PRO A 92 -14.45 -0.11 -7.64
N ASP A 93 -14.62 -0.88 -8.69
CA ASP A 93 -14.23 -2.29 -8.71
C ASP A 93 -12.71 -2.38 -8.50
N PRO A 94 -12.22 -3.10 -7.48
CA PRO A 94 -10.81 -3.20 -7.19
C PRO A 94 -10.00 -3.91 -8.27
N TYR A 95 -10.64 -4.77 -9.07
CA TYR A 95 -9.99 -5.48 -10.18
C TYR A 95 -9.95 -4.67 -11.48
N ASN A 96 -10.70 -3.57 -11.55
CA ASN A 96 -10.72 -2.73 -12.74
C ASN A 96 -9.42 -1.93 -12.90
N THR A 97 -8.60 -2.32 -13.87
CA THR A 97 -7.32 -1.69 -14.19
C THR A 97 -7.42 -0.64 -15.30
N TRP A 98 -8.57 -0.50 -15.94
CA TRP A 98 -8.81 0.47 -17.02
C TRP A 98 -9.03 1.91 -16.50
N ALA A 99 -9.36 2.07 -15.22
CA ALA A 99 -9.48 3.39 -14.63
C ALA A 99 -8.09 4.06 -14.57
N PRO A 100 -7.91 5.27 -15.14
CA PRO A 100 -6.65 5.96 -15.09
C PRO A 100 -6.32 6.34 -13.64
N ILE A 101 -5.10 6.00 -13.21
CA ILE A 101 -4.52 6.53 -11.99
C ILE A 101 -3.71 7.76 -12.36
N LEU A 102 -4.21 8.91 -11.98
CA LEU A 102 -3.60 10.20 -12.30
C LEU A 102 -2.61 10.60 -11.19
N PRO A 103 -1.63 11.45 -11.49
CA PRO A 103 -0.79 12.08 -10.48
C PRO A 103 -1.62 12.80 -9.40
N GLU A 104 -1.10 12.88 -8.19
CA GLU A 104 -1.81 13.46 -7.01
C GLU A 104 -2.34 14.88 -7.22
N ASN A 105 -1.68 15.65 -8.10
CA ASN A 105 -2.05 17.04 -8.42
C ASN A 105 -3.09 17.16 -9.56
N ILE A 106 -3.54 16.05 -10.12
CA ILE A 106 -4.51 16.04 -11.22
C ILE A 106 -5.82 15.42 -10.74
N ILE A 107 -6.87 16.22 -10.74
CA ILE A 107 -8.22 15.77 -10.44
C ILE A 107 -8.91 15.33 -11.73
N ASN A 108 -9.36 14.09 -11.76
CA ASN A 108 -10.19 13.61 -12.86
C ASN A 108 -11.62 14.20 -12.74
N PRO A 109 -12.04 15.10 -13.65
CA PRO A 109 -13.36 15.72 -13.55
C PRO A 109 -14.52 14.72 -13.73
N MET A 110 -14.25 13.57 -14.34
CA MET A 110 -15.24 12.49 -14.53
C MET A 110 -15.28 11.49 -13.38
N GLU A 111 -14.41 11.64 -12.39
CA GLU A 111 -14.36 10.71 -11.25
C GLU A 111 -15.59 10.87 -10.36
N LYS A 112 -16.32 9.78 -10.17
CA LYS A 112 -17.48 9.76 -9.29
C LYS A 112 -17.05 9.88 -7.83
N LYS A 113 -17.63 10.83 -7.09
CA LYS A 113 -17.39 10.99 -5.66
C LYS A 113 -17.91 9.79 -4.89
N VAL A 114 -17.03 9.18 -4.11
CA VAL A 114 -17.41 8.13 -3.14
C VAL A 114 -17.80 8.81 -1.83
N LYS A 115 -19.04 8.58 -1.37
CA LYS A 115 -19.51 9.08 -0.07
C LYS A 115 -19.26 8.03 1.02
N PRO A 116 -19.13 8.45 2.29
CA PRO A 116 -18.97 7.51 3.40
C PRO A 116 -20.27 6.72 3.63
N GLN A 117 -20.21 5.42 3.42
CA GLN A 117 -21.27 4.45 3.74
C GLN A 117 -20.62 3.20 4.33
N TYR A 118 -19.98 3.38 5.48
CA TYR A 118 -19.19 2.33 6.13
C TYR A 118 -20.08 1.36 6.90
N LYS A 119 -19.74 0.08 6.79
CA LYS A 119 -20.29 -1.01 7.59
C LYS A 119 -19.14 -1.90 8.08
N GLU A 120 -19.36 -2.53 9.22
CA GLU A 120 -18.47 -3.53 9.75
C GLU A 120 -18.47 -4.77 8.86
N LEU A 121 -17.26 -5.30 8.60
CA LEU A 121 -17.03 -6.55 7.90
C LEU A 121 -16.02 -7.36 8.69
N LYS A 122 -16.32 -8.61 8.99
CA LYS A 122 -15.37 -9.54 9.61
C LYS A 122 -14.80 -10.47 8.55
N VAL A 123 -13.48 -10.58 8.51
CA VAL A 123 -12.75 -11.50 7.63
C VAL A 123 -11.96 -12.47 8.51
N LYS A 124 -12.22 -13.76 8.33
CA LYS A 124 -11.50 -14.83 9.05
C LYS A 124 -10.11 -15.00 8.46
N CYS A 125 -9.10 -14.93 9.30
CA CYS A 125 -7.71 -15.23 8.95
C CYS A 125 -6.95 -15.67 10.20
N ASP A 126 -5.89 -16.40 10.01
CA ASP A 126 -4.98 -16.87 11.06
C ASP A 126 -3.59 -16.26 10.97
N LEU A 127 -3.34 -15.48 9.89
CA LEU A 127 -2.16 -14.65 9.77
C LEU A 127 -2.55 -13.25 9.23
N VAL A 128 -2.02 -12.21 9.86
CA VAL A 128 -2.15 -10.82 9.39
C VAL A 128 -0.77 -10.31 9.00
N VAL A 129 -0.64 -9.84 7.77
CA VAL A 129 0.57 -9.21 7.25
C VAL A 129 0.34 -7.71 7.11
N LEU A 130 1.16 -6.91 7.77
CA LEU A 130 1.07 -5.46 7.70
C LEU A 130 1.99 -4.91 6.58
N ALA A 131 1.40 -4.28 5.59
CA ALA A 131 2.07 -3.61 4.47
C ALA A 131 1.60 -2.14 4.35
N THR A 132 1.44 -1.48 5.49
CA THR A 132 0.81 -0.16 5.62
C THR A 132 1.71 1.02 5.26
N GLY A 133 2.88 0.74 4.68
CA GLY A 133 3.87 1.74 4.33
C GLY A 133 4.83 2.09 5.46
N VAL A 134 5.65 3.11 5.22
CA VAL A 134 6.66 3.61 6.15
C VAL A 134 6.53 5.12 6.29
N SER A 135 6.89 5.65 7.45
CA SER A 135 7.08 7.09 7.68
C SER A 135 8.57 7.43 7.66
N SER A 136 8.88 8.62 7.19
CA SER A 136 10.27 9.10 7.21
C SER A 136 10.72 9.38 8.63
N ASP A 137 11.91 8.89 8.99
CA ASP A 137 12.62 9.28 10.19
C ASP A 137 13.64 10.38 9.84
N ASN A 138 13.41 11.58 10.33
CA ASN A 138 14.22 12.76 10.06
C ASN A 138 14.74 13.44 11.33
N GLU A 139 14.68 12.76 12.48
CA GLU A 139 15.11 13.32 13.78
C GLU A 139 16.58 13.74 13.75
N LEU A 140 17.47 12.88 13.26
CA LEU A 140 18.89 13.16 13.13
C LEU A 140 19.16 14.42 12.28
N TYR A 141 18.41 14.62 11.20
CA TYR A 141 18.55 15.81 10.37
C TYR A 141 18.26 17.09 11.17
N TYR A 142 17.18 17.11 11.94
CA TYR A 142 16.84 18.27 12.75
C TYR A 142 17.79 18.47 13.94
N GLU A 143 18.33 17.42 14.52
CA GLU A 143 19.38 17.51 15.55
C GLU A 143 20.66 18.17 14.99
N LEU A 144 21.12 17.71 13.82
CA LEU A 144 22.30 18.28 13.16
C LEU A 144 22.10 19.75 12.79
N LEU A 145 20.90 20.15 12.36
CA LEU A 145 20.57 21.55 12.12
C LEU A 145 20.64 22.38 13.40
N LYS A 146 20.10 21.89 14.52
CA LYS A 146 20.11 22.59 15.82
C LYS A 146 21.52 22.79 16.36
N THR A 147 22.40 21.83 16.16
CA THR A 147 23.78 21.86 16.63
C THR A 147 24.72 22.57 15.67
N HIS A 148 24.25 23.04 14.53
CA HIS A 148 25.07 23.63 13.47
C HIS A 148 26.26 22.72 13.12
N ALA A 149 26.04 21.41 13.03
CA ALA A 149 27.08 20.41 12.89
C ALA A 149 27.90 20.54 11.58
N ALA A 150 27.35 21.22 10.57
CA ALA A 150 28.05 21.57 9.34
C ALA A 150 27.48 22.86 8.73
N PRO A 151 28.22 23.58 7.85
CA PRO A 151 27.72 24.76 7.15
C PRO A 151 26.47 24.51 6.33
N GLU A 152 26.39 23.35 5.69
CA GLU A 152 25.22 22.90 4.91
C GLU A 152 24.89 21.44 5.26
N ILE A 153 23.60 21.17 5.46
CA ILE A 153 23.08 19.86 5.80
C ILE A 153 21.88 19.57 4.90
N PHE A 154 21.91 18.45 4.21
CA PHE A 154 20.84 18.05 3.31
C PHE A 154 20.20 16.74 3.77
N ASN A 155 18.87 16.68 3.75
CA ASN A 155 18.11 15.48 3.97
C ASN A 155 17.69 14.90 2.60
N VAL A 156 18.00 13.63 2.33
CA VAL A 156 17.75 12.94 1.07
C VAL A 156 17.30 11.49 1.31
N GLY A 157 16.68 10.89 0.30
CA GLY A 157 16.20 9.50 0.40
C GLY A 157 15.04 9.33 1.34
N ASP A 158 14.91 8.16 1.97
CA ASP A 158 13.76 7.79 2.80
C ASP A 158 13.67 8.59 4.10
N SER A 159 14.76 9.10 4.59
CA SER A 159 14.78 10.03 5.72
C SER A 159 14.09 11.38 5.38
N PHE A 160 14.10 11.80 4.11
CA PHE A 160 13.35 12.98 3.64
C PHE A 160 11.90 12.62 3.29
N LYS A 161 11.71 11.58 2.49
CA LYS A 161 10.41 11.05 2.08
C LYS A 161 10.54 9.57 1.74
N GLY A 162 9.89 8.72 2.52
CA GLY A 162 9.82 7.28 2.24
C GLY A 162 9.25 7.03 0.85
N ALA A 163 10.01 6.32 0.00
CA ALA A 163 9.67 6.04 -1.38
C ALA A 163 10.39 4.77 -1.88
N LYS A 164 10.60 4.66 -3.20
CA LYS A 164 11.35 3.57 -3.80
C LYS A 164 12.83 3.95 -3.97
N VAL A 165 13.67 2.96 -4.26
CA VAL A 165 15.12 3.16 -4.48
C VAL A 165 15.39 4.23 -5.54
N PHE A 166 14.59 4.28 -6.60
CA PHE A 166 14.75 5.27 -7.67
C PHE A 166 14.60 6.70 -7.15
N GLU A 167 13.58 6.99 -6.34
CA GLU A 167 13.35 8.31 -5.76
C GLU A 167 14.46 8.69 -4.77
N ALA A 168 14.91 7.74 -3.96
CA ALA A 168 16.00 7.95 -3.01
C ALA A 168 17.30 8.34 -3.75
N VAL A 169 17.72 7.55 -4.74
CA VAL A 169 18.90 7.82 -5.57
C VAL A 169 18.77 9.15 -6.31
N ARG A 170 17.59 9.42 -6.90
CA ARG A 170 17.35 10.68 -7.63
C ARG A 170 17.41 11.90 -6.73
N SER A 171 16.89 11.82 -5.51
CA SER A 171 16.95 12.93 -4.55
C SER A 171 18.39 13.23 -4.15
N ALA A 172 19.19 12.21 -3.85
CA ALA A 172 20.61 12.33 -3.52
C ALA A 172 21.42 12.90 -4.70
N TYR A 173 21.24 12.35 -5.90
CA TYR A 173 21.92 12.83 -7.10
C TYR A 173 21.63 14.30 -7.42
N ARG A 174 20.36 14.73 -7.30
CA ARG A 174 19.99 16.14 -7.51
C ARG A 174 20.71 17.06 -6.54
N LYS A 175 20.82 16.68 -5.27
CA LYS A 175 21.52 17.46 -4.26
C LYS A 175 23.03 17.48 -4.50
N ALA A 176 23.64 16.34 -4.75
CA ALA A 176 25.08 16.24 -5.02
C ALA A 176 25.54 17.09 -6.23
N ARG A 177 24.66 17.38 -7.18
CA ARG A 177 24.98 18.25 -8.33
C ARG A 177 24.87 19.75 -8.02
N THR A 178 24.35 20.14 -6.87
CA THR A 178 24.15 21.54 -6.49
C THR A 178 25.07 22.01 -5.38
N ILE A 179 25.99 21.13 -4.93
CA ILE A 179 27.00 21.41 -3.91
C ILE A 179 28.32 21.87 -4.54
#